data_f83c3215a88f2bbb27e2569be192fffa
#
_entry.id   f83c3215a88f2bbb27e2569be192fffa
#
_cell.length_a   1.000
_cell.length_b   1.000
_cell.length_c   1.000
_cell.angle_alpha   90.00
_cell.angle_beta   90.00
_cell.angle_gamma   90.00
#
_symmetry.space_group_name_H-M   'P 1'
#
loop_
_entity.id
_entity.type
_entity.pdbx_description
1 polymer ?
#
loop_
_entity_poly.entity_id
_entity_poly.type
_entity_poly.pdbx_seq_one_letter_code
_entity_poly.pdbx_strand_id
1 'polypeptide(L)'
;ANEILLNITGGEPLVRKDLFDIMKYASSLGFRWGMTTNGMLINDEIINKMIETNMETISISLDGLKKTHESFRKVPNSFDKIINNIKKLQQIPSIKIVQVTTVANKKNIRELEDIYKLMKELKIVSWRVINVDPIGRAKNNNDILLNKDDYKYLFNFIKEKRKENLMNVEYGCSHYLGIDLEKEIRDTYFLCTAGLYVASILSNGDIFICPDVERRKEFIQGNIKTDNFVDVWENRFKIFRIENRTKCSKCKKCSSWKYCLGDSFHTFNFDERRPNFCIKDVYGDE
;
A
#
# COMPACT_ATOMS: atom_id res chain seq x y z
N ALA A 1 18.16 8.52 12.38
CA ALA A 1 17.65 8.63 11.01
C ALA A 1 17.69 7.26 10.30
N ASN A 2 18.77 6.49 10.45
CA ASN A 2 18.97 5.21 9.74
C ASN A 2 17.87 4.14 9.96
N GLU A 3 17.09 4.25 11.01
CA GLU A 3 15.98 3.33 11.33
C GLU A 3 14.66 3.75 10.66
N ILE A 4 14.59 4.98 10.15
CA ILE A 4 13.38 5.53 9.55
C ILE A 4 13.47 5.39 8.03
N LEU A 5 12.46 4.74 7.44
CA LEU A 5 12.27 4.70 6.00
C LEU A 5 11.27 5.78 5.58
N LEU A 6 11.71 6.69 4.72
CA LEU A 6 10.83 7.63 4.04
C LEU A 6 10.21 6.96 2.82
N ASN A 7 8.91 6.78 2.83
CA ASN A 7 8.19 6.19 1.71
C ASN A 7 7.41 7.28 0.96
N ILE A 8 7.87 7.64 -0.22
CA ILE A 8 7.28 8.70 -1.02
C ILE A 8 6.16 8.12 -1.87
N THR A 9 4.97 8.64 -1.66
CA THR A 9 3.75 8.22 -2.35
C THR A 9 2.82 9.42 -2.57
N GLY A 10 1.59 9.18 -2.93
CA GLY A 10 0.57 10.21 -3.12
C GLY A 10 -0.16 10.02 -4.42
N GLY A 11 -0.34 11.07 -5.25
CA GLY A 11 -0.78 10.90 -6.63
C GLY A 11 0.30 10.21 -7.44
N GLU A 12 1.19 11.00 -8.03
CA GLU A 12 2.40 10.50 -8.68
C GLU A 12 3.59 11.33 -8.18
N PRO A 13 4.52 10.72 -7.42
CA PRO A 13 5.65 11.47 -6.86
C PRO A 13 6.52 12.18 -7.89
N LEU A 14 6.73 11.56 -9.04
CA LEU A 14 7.61 12.08 -10.08
C LEU A 14 7.11 13.34 -10.79
N VAL A 15 5.88 13.79 -10.52
CA VAL A 15 5.41 15.10 -11.00
C VAL A 15 5.90 16.26 -10.11
N ARG A 16 6.39 15.95 -8.91
CA ARG A 16 6.94 16.93 -7.98
C ARG A 16 8.34 17.35 -8.41
N LYS A 17 8.52 18.61 -8.74
CA LYS A 17 9.76 19.13 -9.35
C LYS A 17 10.98 19.09 -8.41
N ASP A 18 10.76 19.35 -7.12
CA ASP A 18 11.80 19.40 -6.07
C ASP A 18 11.97 18.06 -5.31
N LEU A 19 11.37 16.96 -5.81
CA LEU A 19 11.43 15.67 -5.14
C LEU A 19 12.87 15.23 -4.84
N PHE A 20 13.73 15.26 -5.85
CA PHE A 20 15.08 14.75 -5.70
C PHE A 20 15.98 15.68 -4.88
N ASP A 21 15.70 16.99 -4.85
CA ASP A 21 16.40 17.93 -3.94
C ASP A 21 16.07 17.61 -2.48
N ILE A 22 14.79 17.34 -2.19
CA ILE A 22 14.35 16.92 -0.86
C ILE A 22 14.98 15.57 -0.48
N MET A 23 15.00 14.59 -1.40
CA MET A 23 15.57 13.28 -1.11
C MET A 23 17.09 13.30 -0.98
N LYS A 24 17.78 14.17 -1.73
CA LYS A 24 19.21 14.40 -1.56
C LYS A 24 19.52 14.93 -0.15
N TYR A 25 18.75 15.90 0.30
CA TYR A 25 18.89 16.42 1.66
C TYR A 25 18.56 15.36 2.72
N ALA A 26 17.45 14.62 2.56
CA ALA A 26 17.08 13.55 3.48
C ALA A 26 18.19 12.46 3.58
N SER A 27 18.74 12.04 2.44
CA SER A 27 19.83 11.07 2.40
C SER A 27 21.11 11.59 3.05
N SER A 28 21.40 12.89 2.92
CA SER A 28 22.56 13.51 3.62
C SER A 28 22.40 13.50 5.14
N LEU A 29 21.18 13.45 5.65
CA LEU A 29 20.84 13.28 7.07
C LEU A 29 20.78 11.81 7.52
N GLY A 30 21.06 10.86 6.60
CA GLY A 30 21.04 9.43 6.87
C GLY A 30 19.67 8.78 6.83
N PHE A 31 18.64 9.42 6.26
CA PHE A 31 17.37 8.76 6.02
C PHE A 31 17.48 7.80 4.83
N ARG A 32 16.89 6.63 4.98
CA ARG A 32 16.63 5.69 3.89
C ARG A 32 15.33 6.09 3.20
N TRP A 33 15.21 5.87 1.90
CA TRP A 33 13.99 6.21 1.23
C TRP A 33 13.63 5.27 0.07
N GLY A 34 12.34 5.21 -0.21
CA GLY A 34 11.76 4.51 -1.33
C GLY A 34 10.54 5.24 -1.87
N MET A 35 9.99 4.74 -2.97
CA MET A 35 8.90 5.39 -3.67
C MET A 35 7.87 4.39 -4.21
N THR A 36 6.60 4.80 -4.21
CA THR A 36 5.54 4.13 -4.96
C THR A 36 5.13 5.00 -6.13
N THR A 37 5.19 4.47 -7.35
CA THR A 37 4.94 5.22 -8.60
C THR A 37 4.11 4.42 -9.60
N ASN A 38 3.44 5.11 -10.51
CA ASN A 38 2.82 4.48 -11.67
C ASN A 38 3.85 4.09 -12.76
N GLY A 39 5.11 4.47 -12.61
CA GLY A 39 6.22 4.11 -13.49
C GLY A 39 6.29 4.87 -14.82
N MET A 40 5.33 5.73 -15.12
CA MET A 40 5.22 6.36 -16.45
C MET A 40 6.25 7.46 -16.72
N LEU A 41 6.71 8.14 -15.67
CA LEU A 41 7.68 9.23 -15.81
C LEU A 41 9.14 8.77 -15.67
N ILE A 42 9.36 7.49 -15.42
CA ILE A 42 10.71 6.94 -15.34
C ILE A 42 11.38 7.00 -16.72
N ASN A 43 12.57 7.55 -16.75
CA ASN A 43 13.51 7.61 -17.86
C ASN A 43 14.94 7.58 -17.31
N ASP A 44 15.95 7.62 -18.17
CA ASP A 44 17.35 7.50 -17.74
C ASP A 44 17.79 8.68 -16.84
N GLU A 45 17.29 9.89 -17.07
CA GLU A 45 17.53 11.05 -16.18
C GLU A 45 16.98 10.81 -14.79
N ILE A 46 15.72 10.33 -14.68
CA ILE A 46 15.08 10.02 -13.41
C ILE A 46 15.81 8.89 -12.69
N ILE A 47 16.26 7.86 -13.42
CA ILE A 47 17.06 6.75 -12.86
C ILE A 47 18.36 7.30 -12.27
N ASN A 48 19.08 8.18 -12.97
CA ASN A 48 20.29 8.79 -12.43
C ASN A 48 20.03 9.57 -11.15
N LYS A 49 18.95 10.35 -11.09
CA LYS A 49 18.54 11.06 -9.86
C LYS A 49 18.19 10.10 -8.72
N MET A 50 17.56 8.95 -8.99
CA MET A 50 17.31 7.92 -8.00
C MET A 50 18.63 7.38 -7.40
N ILE A 51 19.62 7.13 -8.25
CA ILE A 51 20.96 6.67 -7.84
C ILE A 51 21.67 7.74 -6.99
N GLU A 52 21.73 8.98 -7.49
CA GLU A 52 22.39 10.11 -6.81
C GLU A 52 21.79 10.41 -5.43
N THR A 53 20.53 10.10 -5.24
CA THR A 53 19.80 10.32 -3.96
C THR A 53 19.71 9.07 -3.09
N ASN A 54 20.43 8.00 -3.43
CA ASN A 54 20.49 6.74 -2.69
C ASN A 54 19.12 6.11 -2.45
N MET A 55 18.23 6.09 -3.47
CA MET A 55 16.95 5.38 -3.35
C MET A 55 17.19 3.88 -3.21
N GLU A 56 16.56 3.25 -2.22
CA GLU A 56 16.76 1.83 -1.94
C GLU A 56 15.64 0.93 -2.46
N THR A 57 14.40 1.42 -2.49
CA THR A 57 13.25 0.60 -2.86
C THR A 57 12.29 1.35 -3.78
N ILE A 58 11.68 0.63 -4.70
CA ILE A 58 10.63 1.18 -5.55
C ILE A 58 9.49 0.18 -5.71
N SER A 59 8.26 0.65 -5.55
CA SER A 59 7.06 -0.11 -5.85
C SER A 59 6.39 0.47 -7.08
N ILE A 60 6.18 -0.37 -8.09
CA ILE A 60 5.59 0.02 -9.37
C ILE A 60 4.21 -0.59 -9.52
N SER A 61 3.23 0.23 -9.87
CA SER A 61 1.84 -0.22 -10.05
C SER A 61 1.67 -0.92 -11.39
N LEU A 62 1.18 -2.19 -11.36
CA LEU A 62 0.80 -2.95 -12.55
C LEU A 62 -0.48 -3.74 -12.26
N ASP A 63 -1.61 -3.34 -12.82
CA ASP A 63 -2.95 -3.82 -12.44
C ASP A 63 -3.57 -4.77 -13.46
N GLY A 64 -2.78 -5.51 -14.20
CA GLY A 64 -3.28 -6.48 -15.17
C GLY A 64 -2.32 -6.72 -16.31
N LEU A 65 -2.69 -7.59 -17.23
CA LEU A 65 -2.05 -7.69 -18.53
C LEU A 65 -2.32 -6.43 -19.36
N LYS A 66 -1.67 -6.28 -20.50
CA LYS A 66 -1.66 -5.04 -21.30
C LYS A 66 -3.02 -4.40 -21.45
N LYS A 67 -3.99 -5.14 -21.96
CA LYS A 67 -5.36 -4.62 -22.23
C LYS A 67 -6.05 -4.15 -20.95
N THR A 68 -5.99 -4.96 -19.89
CA THR A 68 -6.67 -4.69 -18.63
C THR A 68 -5.98 -3.55 -17.88
N HIS A 69 -4.64 -3.55 -17.82
CA HIS A 69 -3.89 -2.46 -17.17
C HIS A 69 -4.17 -1.11 -17.83
N GLU A 70 -4.03 -1.03 -19.16
CA GLU A 70 -4.21 0.23 -19.91
C GLU A 70 -5.66 0.73 -19.83
N SER A 71 -6.65 -0.17 -19.87
CA SER A 71 -8.05 0.17 -19.67
C SER A 71 -8.35 0.67 -18.26
N PHE A 72 -7.80 0.00 -17.24
CA PHE A 72 -8.01 0.36 -15.83
C PHE A 72 -7.35 1.70 -15.48
N ARG A 73 -6.10 1.89 -15.90
CA ARG A 73 -5.35 3.14 -15.67
C ARG A 73 -5.73 4.25 -16.64
N LYS A 74 -6.45 3.95 -17.72
CA LYS A 74 -6.86 4.89 -18.79
C LYS A 74 -5.67 5.59 -19.46
N VAL A 75 -4.56 4.87 -19.62
CA VAL A 75 -3.33 5.35 -20.24
C VAL A 75 -2.85 4.36 -21.30
N PRO A 76 -3.09 4.62 -22.59
CA PRO A 76 -2.60 3.78 -23.68
C PRO A 76 -1.07 3.67 -23.66
N ASN A 77 -0.56 2.52 -24.08
CA ASN A 77 0.87 2.20 -24.15
C ASN A 77 1.63 2.28 -22.81
N SER A 78 0.92 2.33 -21.68
CA SER A 78 1.55 2.36 -20.36
C SER A 78 2.19 1.04 -20.00
N PHE A 79 1.60 -0.08 -20.37
CA PHE A 79 2.08 -1.41 -20.01
C PHE A 79 3.51 -1.68 -20.48
N ASP A 80 3.77 -1.55 -21.78
CA ASP A 80 5.09 -1.84 -22.35
C ASP A 80 6.16 -0.91 -21.77
N LYS A 81 5.83 0.37 -21.56
CA LYS A 81 6.71 1.34 -20.93
C LYS A 81 7.06 0.95 -19.50
N ILE A 82 6.09 0.54 -18.72
CA ILE A 82 6.28 0.10 -17.33
C ILE A 82 7.15 -1.17 -17.29
N ILE A 83 6.88 -2.16 -18.14
CA ILE A 83 7.68 -3.39 -18.23
C ILE A 83 9.15 -3.07 -18.55
N ASN A 84 9.40 -2.17 -19.51
CA ASN A 84 10.76 -1.76 -19.86
C ASN A 84 11.45 -1.03 -18.69
N ASN A 85 10.72 -0.17 -17.98
CA ASN A 85 11.25 0.54 -16.81
C ASN A 85 11.56 -0.41 -15.64
N ILE A 86 10.73 -1.41 -15.40
CA ILE A 86 11.03 -2.47 -14.41
C ILE A 86 12.35 -3.16 -14.74
N LYS A 87 12.54 -3.59 -16.00
CA LYS A 87 13.78 -4.25 -16.43
C LYS A 87 15.01 -3.36 -16.24
N LYS A 88 14.91 -2.06 -16.55
CA LYS A 88 16.00 -1.10 -16.31
C LYS A 88 16.33 -0.98 -14.82
N LEU A 89 15.32 -0.79 -13.98
CA LEU A 89 15.49 -0.60 -12.54
C LEU A 89 16.12 -1.82 -11.86
N GLN A 90 15.81 -3.03 -12.31
CA GLN A 90 16.42 -4.26 -11.79
C GLN A 90 17.93 -4.37 -12.07
N GLN A 91 18.47 -3.60 -13.02
CA GLN A 91 19.91 -3.56 -13.31
C GLN A 91 20.66 -2.56 -12.40
N ILE A 92 19.97 -1.81 -11.54
CA ILE A 92 20.56 -0.78 -10.69
C ILE A 92 20.93 -1.38 -9.32
N PRO A 93 22.22 -1.57 -9.00
CA PRO A 93 22.61 -2.25 -7.76
C PRO A 93 22.20 -1.52 -6.48
N SER A 94 22.08 -0.18 -6.53
CA SER A 94 21.65 0.62 -5.37
C SER A 94 20.15 0.44 -5.04
N ILE A 95 19.32 0.02 -6.00
CA ILE A 95 17.91 -0.26 -5.80
C ILE A 95 17.77 -1.71 -5.31
N LYS A 96 17.69 -1.90 -4.01
CA LYS A 96 17.69 -3.22 -3.37
C LYS A 96 16.42 -4.03 -3.69
N ILE A 97 15.28 -3.34 -3.84
CA ILE A 97 13.99 -3.98 -4.08
C ILE A 97 13.22 -3.23 -5.16
N VAL A 98 12.96 -3.91 -6.26
CA VAL A 98 11.95 -3.52 -7.25
C VAL A 98 10.72 -4.38 -7.00
N GLN A 99 9.71 -3.80 -6.37
CA GLN A 99 8.43 -4.44 -6.08
C GLN A 99 7.41 -4.07 -7.15
N VAL A 100 6.56 -5.02 -7.50
CA VAL A 100 5.32 -4.73 -8.25
C VAL A 100 4.14 -4.76 -7.28
N THR A 101 3.24 -3.78 -7.41
CA THR A 101 1.97 -3.77 -6.67
C THR A 101 0.80 -3.84 -7.63
N THR A 102 -0.10 -4.79 -7.40
CA THR A 102 -1.34 -4.99 -8.15
C THR A 102 -2.55 -4.73 -7.27
N VAL A 103 -3.44 -3.85 -7.70
CA VAL A 103 -4.75 -3.63 -7.08
C VAL A 103 -5.73 -4.62 -7.69
N ALA A 104 -5.98 -5.73 -6.98
CA ALA A 104 -6.95 -6.74 -7.40
C ALA A 104 -8.38 -6.16 -7.36
N ASN A 105 -9.09 -6.34 -8.47
CA ASN A 105 -10.44 -5.85 -8.68
C ASN A 105 -11.20 -6.78 -9.64
N LYS A 106 -12.51 -6.60 -9.81
CA LYS A 106 -13.32 -7.47 -10.70
C LYS A 106 -12.81 -7.61 -12.13
N LYS A 107 -12.04 -6.63 -12.63
CA LYS A 107 -11.56 -6.66 -14.03
C LYS A 107 -10.29 -7.50 -14.20
N ASN A 108 -9.49 -7.64 -13.15
CA ASN A 108 -8.20 -8.34 -13.20
C ASN A 108 -8.10 -9.58 -12.30
N ILE A 109 -9.08 -9.82 -11.44
CA ILE A 109 -9.01 -10.94 -10.48
C ILE A 109 -8.80 -12.30 -11.15
N ARG A 110 -9.28 -12.49 -12.35
CA ARG A 110 -9.11 -13.73 -13.13
C ARG A 110 -7.82 -13.75 -13.96
N GLU A 111 -7.09 -12.63 -14.02
CA GLU A 111 -5.78 -12.54 -14.69
C GLU A 111 -4.61 -12.80 -13.71
N LEU A 112 -4.86 -12.98 -12.41
CA LEU A 112 -3.78 -13.09 -11.41
C LEU A 112 -2.77 -14.20 -11.73
N GLU A 113 -3.22 -15.33 -12.28
CA GLU A 113 -2.32 -16.43 -12.68
C GLU A 113 -1.38 -16.00 -13.83
N ASP A 114 -1.90 -15.29 -14.81
CA ASP A 114 -1.09 -14.82 -15.94
C ASP A 114 -0.20 -13.64 -15.54
N ILE A 115 -0.67 -12.78 -14.63
CA ILE A 115 0.19 -11.75 -14.01
C ILE A 115 1.34 -12.42 -13.23
N TYR A 116 1.06 -13.50 -12.49
CA TYR A 116 2.10 -14.25 -11.78
C TYR A 116 3.17 -14.83 -12.71
N LYS A 117 2.74 -15.41 -13.86
CA LYS A 117 3.68 -15.88 -14.90
C LYS A 117 4.54 -14.72 -15.41
N LEU A 118 3.94 -13.58 -15.69
CA LEU A 118 4.66 -12.37 -16.10
C LEU A 118 5.66 -11.91 -15.03
N MET A 119 5.28 -11.94 -13.74
CA MET A 119 6.21 -11.59 -12.65
C MET A 119 7.42 -12.52 -12.61
N LYS A 120 7.20 -13.83 -12.84
CA LYS A 120 8.31 -14.81 -12.94
C LYS A 120 9.22 -14.53 -14.14
N GLU A 121 8.66 -14.28 -15.32
CA GLU A 121 9.41 -13.92 -16.51
C GLU A 121 10.26 -12.66 -16.31
N LEU A 122 9.72 -11.67 -15.62
CA LEU A 122 10.39 -10.45 -15.25
C LEU A 122 11.37 -10.62 -14.07
N LYS A 123 11.46 -11.81 -13.47
CA LYS A 123 12.29 -12.09 -12.30
C LYS A 123 12.02 -11.14 -11.12
N ILE A 124 10.74 -10.79 -10.92
CA ILE A 124 10.31 -9.99 -9.77
C ILE A 124 10.53 -10.77 -8.49
N VAL A 125 11.19 -10.15 -7.51
CA VAL A 125 11.45 -10.76 -6.20
C VAL A 125 10.34 -10.50 -5.18
N SER A 126 9.56 -9.43 -5.37
CA SER A 126 8.47 -9.05 -4.48
C SER A 126 7.25 -8.58 -5.27
N TRP A 127 6.14 -9.27 -5.10
CA TRP A 127 4.85 -8.91 -5.67
C TRP A 127 3.81 -8.72 -4.57
N ARG A 128 3.37 -7.48 -4.40
CA ARG A 128 2.31 -7.13 -3.47
C ARG A 128 0.97 -7.11 -4.19
N VAL A 129 0.01 -7.85 -3.66
CA VAL A 129 -1.38 -7.81 -4.12
C VAL A 129 -2.24 -7.19 -3.03
N ILE A 130 -2.97 -6.15 -3.37
CA ILE A 130 -3.96 -5.53 -2.50
C ILE A 130 -5.33 -5.58 -3.18
N ASN A 131 -6.41 -5.60 -2.44
CA ASN A 131 -7.73 -5.44 -3.05
C ASN A 131 -8.08 -3.96 -3.24
N VAL A 132 -9.01 -3.70 -4.16
CA VAL A 132 -9.65 -2.39 -4.23
C VAL A 132 -10.65 -2.23 -3.08
N ASP A 133 -10.51 -1.17 -2.31
CA ASP A 133 -11.42 -0.84 -1.23
C ASP A 133 -12.46 0.21 -1.67
N PRO A 134 -13.68 0.24 -1.09
CA PRO A 134 -14.73 1.18 -1.42
C PRO A 134 -14.47 2.57 -0.84
N ILE A 135 -13.31 3.16 -1.18
CA ILE A 135 -12.86 4.49 -0.73
C ILE A 135 -12.50 5.37 -1.92
N GLY A 136 -12.49 6.68 -1.72
CA GLY A 136 -12.14 7.63 -2.76
C GLY A 136 -12.95 7.41 -4.05
N ARG A 137 -12.28 7.26 -5.18
CA ARG A 137 -12.92 7.03 -6.50
C ARG A 137 -13.62 5.68 -6.64
N ALA A 138 -13.30 4.72 -5.80
CA ALA A 138 -13.92 3.40 -5.82
C ALA A 138 -15.22 3.34 -4.97
N LYS A 139 -15.49 4.32 -4.12
CA LYS A 139 -16.61 4.31 -3.15
C LYS A 139 -17.97 4.00 -3.77
N ASN A 140 -18.21 4.48 -5.00
CA ASN A 140 -19.48 4.31 -5.70
C ASN A 140 -19.33 3.50 -7.01
N ASN A 141 -18.26 2.70 -7.15
CA ASN A 141 -17.97 1.96 -8.36
C ASN A 141 -18.01 0.45 -8.12
N ASN A 142 -19.22 -0.08 -8.06
CA ASN A 142 -19.44 -1.52 -7.82
C ASN A 142 -18.86 -2.43 -8.93
N ASP A 143 -18.54 -1.87 -10.12
CA ASP A 143 -18.01 -2.64 -11.25
C ASP A 143 -16.56 -3.11 -11.02
N ILE A 144 -15.89 -2.54 -10.01
CA ILE A 144 -14.51 -2.92 -9.68
C ILE A 144 -14.39 -3.57 -8.29
N LEU A 145 -15.39 -3.46 -7.42
CA LEU A 145 -15.33 -4.03 -6.07
C LEU A 145 -15.45 -5.55 -6.11
N LEU A 146 -14.63 -6.23 -5.33
CA LEU A 146 -14.66 -7.68 -5.19
C LEU A 146 -15.89 -8.14 -4.41
N ASN A 147 -16.46 -9.27 -4.78
CA ASN A 147 -17.47 -9.98 -4.02
C ASN A 147 -16.83 -11.05 -3.11
N LYS A 148 -17.64 -11.79 -2.33
CA LYS A 148 -17.14 -12.81 -1.39
C LYS A 148 -16.33 -13.91 -2.08
N ASP A 149 -16.77 -14.37 -3.24
CA ASP A 149 -16.09 -15.44 -3.99
C ASP A 149 -14.79 -14.93 -4.60
N ASP A 150 -14.73 -13.67 -5.04
CA ASP A 150 -13.51 -13.03 -5.51
C ASP A 150 -12.49 -12.89 -4.37
N TYR A 151 -12.92 -12.55 -3.15
CA TYR A 151 -12.02 -12.51 -1.98
C TYR A 151 -11.48 -13.90 -1.63
N LYS A 152 -12.34 -14.94 -1.62
CA LYS A 152 -11.91 -16.32 -1.39
C LYS A 152 -10.89 -16.77 -2.45
N TYR A 153 -11.16 -16.43 -3.70
CA TYR A 153 -10.23 -16.71 -4.80
C TYR A 153 -8.88 -16.00 -4.59
N LEU A 154 -8.91 -14.70 -4.29
CA LEU A 154 -7.71 -13.89 -4.06
C LEU A 154 -6.82 -14.48 -2.94
N PHE A 155 -7.42 -14.78 -1.80
CA PHE A 155 -6.66 -15.27 -0.66
C PHE A 155 -6.11 -16.69 -0.91
N ASN A 156 -6.89 -17.57 -1.51
CA ASN A 156 -6.41 -18.89 -1.90
C ASN A 156 -5.29 -18.80 -2.94
N PHE A 157 -5.41 -17.92 -3.92
CA PHE A 157 -4.37 -17.69 -4.92
C PHE A 157 -3.06 -17.27 -4.25
N ILE A 158 -3.07 -16.25 -3.38
CA ILE A 158 -1.86 -15.78 -2.70
C ILE A 158 -1.26 -16.92 -1.85
N LYS A 159 -2.07 -17.63 -1.09
CA LYS A 159 -1.64 -18.79 -0.29
C LYS A 159 -0.92 -19.85 -1.14
N GLU A 160 -1.49 -20.21 -2.29
CA GLU A 160 -0.88 -21.22 -3.16
C GLU A 160 0.43 -20.70 -3.78
N LYS A 161 0.47 -19.45 -4.23
CA LYS A 161 1.69 -18.88 -4.83
C LYS A 161 2.83 -18.69 -3.82
N ARG A 162 2.52 -18.43 -2.56
CA ARG A 162 3.53 -18.40 -1.49
C ARG A 162 4.14 -19.77 -1.24
N LYS A 163 3.37 -20.87 -1.34
CA LYS A 163 3.90 -22.24 -1.21
C LYS A 163 4.90 -22.60 -2.32
N GLU A 164 4.74 -22.04 -3.52
CA GLU A 164 5.70 -22.25 -4.61
C GLU A 164 7.09 -21.67 -4.30
N ASN A 165 7.18 -20.66 -3.42
CA ASN A 165 8.42 -20.03 -2.94
C ASN A 165 9.36 -19.53 -4.06
N LEU A 166 8.82 -19.10 -5.19
CA LEU A 166 9.57 -18.61 -6.34
C LEU A 166 9.80 -17.08 -6.31
N MET A 167 8.94 -16.37 -5.61
CA MET A 167 9.05 -14.95 -5.30
C MET A 167 8.26 -14.66 -4.03
N ASN A 168 8.53 -13.55 -3.36
CA ASN A 168 7.68 -13.10 -2.25
C ASN A 168 6.37 -12.55 -2.81
N VAL A 169 5.29 -13.33 -2.67
CA VAL A 169 3.92 -12.88 -2.96
C VAL A 169 3.24 -12.58 -1.64
N GLU A 170 2.76 -11.36 -1.46
CA GLU A 170 2.13 -10.94 -0.21
C GLU A 170 0.81 -10.20 -0.41
N TYR A 171 -0.12 -10.43 0.50
CA TYR A 171 -1.29 -9.58 0.64
C TYR A 171 -0.89 -8.32 1.39
N GLY A 172 -1.17 -7.15 0.80
CA GLY A 172 -0.79 -5.87 1.40
C GLY A 172 -1.57 -5.53 2.67
N CYS A 173 -1.31 -4.36 3.23
CA CYS A 173 -1.82 -3.93 4.53
C CYS A 173 -3.27 -3.43 4.49
N SER A 174 -4.21 -4.21 3.92
CA SER A 174 -5.62 -3.79 3.82
C SER A 174 -6.46 -4.25 5.00
N HIS A 175 -6.50 -5.56 5.28
CA HIS A 175 -7.46 -6.15 6.22
C HIS A 175 -6.84 -7.20 7.13
N TYR A 176 -7.42 -7.38 8.31
CA TYR A 176 -7.19 -8.55 9.17
C TYR A 176 -8.01 -9.73 8.65
N LEU A 177 -7.37 -10.86 8.44
CA LEU A 177 -7.97 -12.02 7.79
C LEU A 177 -8.15 -13.26 8.69
N GLY A 178 -8.00 -13.10 10.00
CA GLY A 178 -8.03 -14.24 10.93
C GLY A 178 -6.63 -14.86 11.12
N ILE A 179 -6.42 -15.48 12.27
CA ILE A 179 -5.09 -15.94 12.70
C ILE A 179 -4.49 -16.94 11.72
N ASP A 180 -5.29 -17.88 11.22
CA ASP A 180 -4.77 -18.97 10.40
C ASP A 180 -4.45 -18.48 8.99
N LEU A 181 -5.33 -17.68 8.38
CA LEU A 181 -5.10 -17.16 7.03
C LEU A 181 -3.96 -16.13 7.00
N GLU A 182 -3.79 -15.30 8.06
CA GLU A 182 -2.68 -14.36 8.17
C GLU A 182 -1.31 -15.03 7.96
N LYS A 183 -1.08 -16.19 8.58
CA LYS A 183 0.19 -16.93 8.46
C LYS A 183 0.48 -17.44 7.05
N GLU A 184 -0.58 -17.64 6.27
CA GLU A 184 -0.48 -18.25 4.95
C GLU A 184 -0.26 -17.22 3.84
N ILE A 185 -0.65 -15.95 4.06
CA ILE A 185 -0.67 -14.93 3.00
C ILE A 185 0.24 -13.73 3.23
N ARG A 186 0.85 -13.63 4.41
CA ARG A 186 1.86 -12.59 4.72
C ARG A 186 2.85 -13.06 5.79
N ASP A 187 3.99 -12.38 5.91
CA ASP A 187 5.06 -12.78 6.82
C ASP A 187 4.80 -12.34 8.26
N THR A 188 4.00 -11.30 8.46
CA THR A 188 3.66 -10.75 9.78
C THR A 188 2.17 -10.65 9.94
N TYR A 189 1.69 -10.82 11.18
CA TYR A 189 0.28 -10.58 11.47
C TYR A 189 -0.10 -9.14 11.17
N PHE A 190 -1.31 -8.98 10.63
CA PHE A 190 -1.85 -7.66 10.36
C PHE A 190 -2.00 -6.84 11.65
N LEU A 191 -1.48 -5.64 11.57
CA LEU A 191 -1.78 -4.56 12.49
C LEU A 191 -1.78 -3.26 11.68
N CYS A 192 -2.86 -2.51 11.73
CA CYS A 192 -2.87 -1.18 11.12
C CYS A 192 -1.88 -0.27 11.87
N THR A 193 -0.78 0.06 11.21
CA THR A 193 0.33 0.83 11.78
C THR A 193 0.12 2.35 11.72
N ALA A 194 -0.96 2.82 11.08
CA ALA A 194 -1.31 4.23 10.99
C ALA A 194 -1.42 4.87 12.39
N GLY A 195 -0.64 5.90 12.65
CA GLY A 195 -0.56 6.56 13.95
C GLY A 195 0.14 5.77 15.06
N LEU A 196 0.64 4.54 14.79
CA LEU A 196 1.45 3.74 15.72
C LEU A 196 2.93 3.76 15.34
N TYR A 197 3.24 3.43 14.10
CA TYR A 197 4.59 3.37 13.54
C TYR A 197 4.71 4.19 12.26
N VAL A 198 3.59 4.64 11.70
CA VAL A 198 3.51 5.41 10.46
C VAL A 198 2.82 6.74 10.72
N ALA A 199 3.44 7.81 10.27
CA ALA A 199 2.83 9.11 10.09
C ALA A 199 3.13 9.62 8.68
N SER A 200 2.33 10.55 8.19
CA SER A 200 2.48 11.12 6.86
C SER A 200 2.55 12.63 6.92
N ILE A 201 3.33 13.21 6.01
CA ILE A 201 3.32 14.63 5.74
C ILE A 201 2.67 14.82 4.38
N LEU A 202 1.53 15.47 4.34
CA LEU A 202 0.79 15.74 3.12
C LEU A 202 1.46 16.87 2.31
N SER A 203 1.09 16.99 1.05
CA SER A 203 1.69 18.00 0.13
C SER A 203 1.54 19.45 0.58
N ASN A 204 0.53 19.76 1.40
CA ASN A 204 0.30 21.09 1.99
C ASN A 204 1.04 21.31 3.33
N GLY A 205 1.75 20.27 3.82
CA GLY A 205 2.48 20.28 5.08
C GLY A 205 1.73 19.70 6.27
N ASP A 206 0.46 19.29 6.11
CA ASP A 206 -0.29 18.69 7.21
C ASP A 206 0.33 17.38 7.66
N ILE A 207 0.44 17.22 8.98
CA ILE A 207 0.87 15.97 9.63
C ILE A 207 -0.35 15.09 9.83
N PHE A 208 -0.33 13.91 9.22
CA PHE A 208 -1.47 13.01 9.08
C PHE A 208 -1.09 11.58 9.42
N ILE A 209 -2.06 10.72 9.73
CA ILE A 209 -1.80 9.36 10.20
C ILE A 209 -1.30 8.40 9.11
N CYS A 210 -1.89 8.46 7.91
CA CYS A 210 -1.53 7.58 6.78
C CYS A 210 -2.15 8.15 5.49
N PRO A 211 -1.44 8.16 4.35
CA PRO A 211 -1.96 8.75 3.11
C PRO A 211 -3.19 8.02 2.56
N ASP A 212 -3.40 6.75 2.94
CA ASP A 212 -4.51 5.91 2.47
C ASP A 212 -5.80 6.11 3.29
N VAL A 213 -5.73 6.82 4.42
CA VAL A 213 -6.92 7.12 5.25
C VAL A 213 -7.70 8.28 4.65
N GLU A 214 -9.04 8.22 4.75
CA GLU A 214 -9.92 9.31 4.32
C GLU A 214 -9.47 10.64 4.94
N ARG A 215 -9.33 11.68 4.12
CA ARG A 215 -8.87 13.00 4.57
C ARG A 215 -9.98 13.71 5.33
N ARG A 216 -9.89 13.63 6.65
CA ARG A 216 -10.79 14.31 7.59
C ARG A 216 -10.00 15.33 8.40
N LYS A 217 -10.60 16.45 8.73
CA LYS A 217 -9.95 17.53 9.51
C LYS A 217 -9.50 17.04 10.89
N GLU A 218 -10.30 16.18 11.51
CA GLU A 218 -10.02 15.60 12.82
C GLU A 218 -8.80 14.65 12.85
N PHE A 219 -8.31 14.24 11.69
CA PHE A 219 -7.13 13.38 11.56
C PHE A 219 -5.85 14.18 11.27
N ILE A 220 -5.95 15.47 11.02
CA ILE A 220 -4.81 16.37 10.90
C ILE A 220 -4.31 16.67 12.31
N GLN A 221 -3.07 16.27 12.59
CA GLN A 221 -2.48 16.40 13.93
C GLN A 221 -1.63 17.67 14.10
N GLY A 222 -1.27 18.31 13.01
CA GLY A 222 -0.48 19.53 12.97
C GLY A 222 -0.05 19.85 11.56
N ASN A 223 0.84 20.83 11.42
CA ASN A 223 1.43 21.19 10.13
C ASN A 223 2.93 21.47 10.30
N ILE A 224 3.78 20.91 9.46
CA ILE A 224 5.26 21.06 9.56
C ILE A 224 5.77 22.49 9.39
N LYS A 225 4.93 23.43 8.91
CA LYS A 225 5.27 24.84 8.79
C LYS A 225 5.15 25.59 10.12
N THR A 226 4.38 25.07 11.06
CA THR A 226 4.04 25.71 12.33
C THR A 226 4.34 24.87 13.55
N ASP A 227 4.43 23.56 13.40
CA ASP A 227 4.59 22.59 14.49
C ASP A 227 5.91 21.82 14.39
N ASN A 228 6.48 21.45 15.53
CA ASN A 228 7.55 20.47 15.58
C ASN A 228 6.98 19.08 15.39
N PHE A 229 7.48 18.33 14.40
CA PHE A 229 6.95 17.00 14.06
C PHE A 229 7.05 16.00 15.22
N VAL A 230 8.16 16.00 15.96
CA VAL A 230 8.37 15.07 17.09
C VAL A 230 7.37 15.35 18.20
N ASP A 231 7.17 16.61 18.55
CA ASP A 231 6.18 17.02 19.56
C ASP A 231 4.75 16.61 19.15
N VAL A 232 4.39 16.82 17.89
CA VAL A 232 3.10 16.36 17.35
C VAL A 232 2.97 14.85 17.46
N TRP A 233 3.99 14.08 17.05
CA TRP A 233 3.99 12.63 17.11
C TRP A 233 3.83 12.09 18.53
N GLU A 234 4.53 12.64 19.48
CA GLU A 234 4.50 12.18 20.87
C GLU A 234 3.21 12.57 21.60
N ASN A 235 2.68 13.76 21.32
CA ASN A 235 1.62 14.33 22.15
C ASN A 235 0.23 14.31 21.49
N ARG A 236 0.11 14.41 20.16
CA ARG A 236 -1.19 14.52 19.48
C ARG A 236 -1.68 13.21 18.87
N PHE A 237 -0.79 12.28 18.51
CA PHE A 237 -1.15 10.98 17.93
C PHE A 237 -1.79 10.00 18.91
N LYS A 238 -1.97 10.37 20.17
CA LYS A 238 -2.55 9.50 21.23
C LYS A 238 -3.90 8.92 20.86
N ILE A 239 -4.73 9.66 20.13
CA ILE A 239 -6.08 9.20 19.70
C ILE A 239 -6.04 7.98 18.79
N PHE A 240 -4.91 7.70 18.12
CA PHE A 240 -4.74 6.56 17.21
C PHE A 240 -4.06 5.36 17.88
N ARG A 241 -3.61 5.49 19.15
CA ARG A 241 -2.99 4.40 19.88
C ARG A 241 -3.99 3.28 20.17
N ILE A 242 -3.47 2.07 20.38
CA ILE A 242 -4.29 0.84 20.52
C ILE A 242 -5.33 0.97 21.63
N GLU A 243 -4.97 1.53 22.77
CA GLU A 243 -5.83 1.71 23.93
C GLU A 243 -7.04 2.61 23.66
N ASN A 244 -6.94 3.46 22.63
CA ASN A 244 -8.01 4.40 22.24
C ASN A 244 -8.89 3.87 21.09
N ARG A 245 -8.62 2.65 20.60
CA ARG A 245 -9.43 2.02 19.56
C ARG A 245 -10.82 1.66 20.06
N THR A 246 -11.85 2.20 19.42
CA THR A 246 -13.25 2.03 19.85
C THR A 246 -13.89 0.82 19.17
N LYS A 247 -14.49 -0.08 19.97
CA LYS A 247 -15.28 -1.20 19.46
C LYS A 247 -16.55 -0.70 18.80
N CYS A 248 -16.76 -1.03 17.54
CA CYS A 248 -18.08 -0.89 16.91
C CYS A 248 -19.10 -1.85 17.51
N SER A 249 -20.40 -1.65 17.25
CA SER A 249 -21.46 -2.51 17.78
C SER A 249 -21.23 -3.99 17.42
N LYS A 250 -20.86 -4.27 16.16
CA LYS A 250 -20.54 -5.62 15.68
C LYS A 250 -19.29 -6.21 16.36
N CYS A 251 -18.35 -5.37 16.76
CA CYS A 251 -17.08 -5.79 17.36
C CYS A 251 -17.14 -6.02 18.88
N LYS A 252 -18.20 -5.56 19.57
CA LYS A 252 -18.29 -5.62 21.05
C LYS A 252 -18.14 -7.04 21.61
N LYS A 253 -18.71 -8.04 20.92
CA LYS A 253 -18.67 -9.46 21.32
C LYS A 253 -17.74 -10.30 20.42
N CYS A 254 -16.95 -9.69 19.56
CA CYS A 254 -16.11 -10.40 18.61
C CYS A 254 -14.88 -10.99 19.30
N SER A 255 -14.68 -12.31 19.20
CA SER A 255 -13.53 -13.03 19.74
C SER A 255 -12.20 -12.57 19.12
N SER A 256 -12.24 -12.14 17.84
CA SER A 256 -11.06 -11.67 17.11
C SER A 256 -10.64 -10.22 17.43
N TRP A 257 -11.41 -9.49 18.28
CA TRP A 257 -11.13 -8.09 18.58
C TRP A 257 -9.68 -7.84 19.04
N LYS A 258 -9.15 -8.71 19.89
CA LYS A 258 -7.79 -8.56 20.46
C LYS A 258 -6.67 -8.58 19.41
N TYR A 259 -6.95 -9.08 18.21
CA TYR A 259 -6.03 -9.13 17.09
C TYR A 259 -6.38 -8.12 15.99
N CYS A 260 -7.67 -8.05 15.64
CA CYS A 260 -8.19 -7.21 14.55
C CYS A 260 -8.20 -5.71 14.89
N LEU A 261 -8.54 -5.36 16.16
CA LEU A 261 -8.63 -3.97 16.64
C LEU A 261 -9.50 -3.04 15.78
N GLY A 262 -10.50 -3.60 15.08
CA GLY A 262 -11.40 -2.84 14.21
C GLY A 262 -10.92 -2.69 12.77
N ASP A 263 -9.94 -3.51 12.36
CA ASP A 263 -9.35 -3.51 11.01
C ASP A 263 -8.48 -2.27 10.72
N SER A 264 -8.25 -1.94 9.46
CA SER A 264 -7.43 -0.78 9.11
C SER A 264 -8.22 0.54 9.14
N PHE A 265 -7.53 1.63 9.46
CA PHE A 265 -8.17 2.95 9.44
C PHE A 265 -8.61 3.38 8.04
N HIS A 266 -7.90 3.01 6.97
CA HIS A 266 -8.26 3.42 5.62
C HIS A 266 -9.53 2.74 5.10
N THR A 267 -9.88 1.58 5.65
CA THR A 267 -11.10 0.86 5.29
C THR A 267 -12.21 1.00 6.33
N PHE A 268 -12.01 1.82 7.36
CA PHE A 268 -13.00 2.06 8.40
C PHE A 268 -13.97 3.17 7.98
N ASN A 269 -15.27 2.89 8.05
CA ASN A 269 -16.32 3.88 7.90
C ASN A 269 -16.51 4.62 9.23
N PHE A 270 -15.98 5.83 9.32
CA PHE A 270 -16.02 6.63 10.53
C PHE A 270 -17.41 7.20 10.84
N ASP A 271 -18.25 7.39 9.83
CA ASP A 271 -19.61 7.90 10.00
C ASP A 271 -20.53 6.81 10.58
N GLU A 272 -20.40 5.58 10.08
CA GLU A 272 -21.13 4.42 10.57
C GLU A 272 -20.42 3.69 11.73
N ARG A 273 -19.20 4.10 12.06
CA ARG A 273 -18.35 3.51 13.10
C ARG A 273 -18.18 1.99 12.97
N ARG A 274 -17.89 1.53 11.75
CA ARG A 274 -17.66 0.10 11.45
C ARG A 274 -16.61 -0.07 10.35
N PRO A 275 -15.92 -1.21 10.31
CA PRO A 275 -15.10 -1.53 9.15
C PRO A 275 -15.97 -1.75 7.90
N ASN A 276 -15.50 -1.31 6.74
CA ASN A 276 -16.16 -1.60 5.45
C ASN A 276 -16.00 -3.06 5.03
N PHE A 277 -14.98 -3.72 5.55
CA PHE A 277 -14.71 -5.14 5.33
C PHE A 277 -14.58 -5.86 6.68
N CYS A 278 -15.04 -7.09 6.74
CA CYS A 278 -14.79 -8.00 7.84
C CYS A 278 -14.63 -9.41 7.29
N ILE A 279 -13.56 -10.11 7.66
CA ILE A 279 -13.28 -11.46 7.18
C ILE A 279 -14.44 -12.44 7.49
N LYS A 280 -15.13 -12.25 8.59
CA LYS A 280 -16.32 -13.03 8.95
C LYS A 280 -17.49 -12.85 7.98
N ASP A 281 -17.54 -11.74 7.24
CA ASP A 281 -18.54 -11.55 6.20
C ASP A 281 -18.21 -12.38 4.95
N VAL A 282 -16.95 -12.82 4.79
CA VAL A 282 -16.47 -13.66 3.69
C VAL A 282 -16.60 -15.14 4.01
N TYR A 283 -16.15 -15.56 5.20
CA TYR A 283 -16.06 -16.98 5.58
C TYR A 283 -17.12 -17.43 6.59
N GLY A 284 -17.87 -16.50 7.18
CA GLY A 284 -18.80 -16.80 8.28
C GLY A 284 -18.17 -16.59 9.65
N ASP A 285 -18.99 -16.74 10.69
CA ASP A 285 -18.48 -16.79 12.06
C ASP A 285 -17.91 -18.19 12.33
N GLU A 286 -16.61 -18.30 12.54
CA GLU A 286 -15.95 -19.44 13.16
C GLU A 286 -15.91 -19.28 14.68
#